data_ba048864d6c40f331af1282f53b86fc2
#
_entry.id   ba048864d6c40f331af1282f53b86fc2
#
_cell.length_a   1.000
_cell.length_b   1.000
_cell.length_c   1.000
_cell.angle_alpha   90.00
_cell.angle_beta   90.00
_cell.angle_gamma   90.00
#
_symmetry.space_group_name_H-M   'P 1'
#
loop_
_entity.id
_entity.type
_entity.pdbx_description
1 polymer ?
#
loop_
_entity_poly.entity_id
_entity_poly.type
_entity_poly.pdbx_seq_one_letter_code
_entity_poly.pdbx_strand_id
1 'polypeptide(L)'
;MNTATVRLAHYYAGVFFAPTIIFFAFSGVMQVFKLHESYRATPGAQGNWVAWMSQVHKEAALIPPRPAPAKPPPPPEGSAAPGPRAERSSAFKWFAALMGVSLMGASLAGLYIAYGYPSRRRAFFATLAAGIIVPIVLLQLGAGG
;
A
#
# COMPACT_ATOMS: atom_id res chain seq x y z
N MET A 1 -10.98 32.20 -1.91
CA MET A 1 -10.63 31.12 -2.86
C MET A 1 -11.91 30.71 -3.56
N ASN A 2 -11.94 30.68 -4.88
CA ASN A 2 -13.15 30.35 -5.64
C ASN A 2 -13.46 28.85 -5.52
N THR A 3 -14.70 28.47 -5.21
CA THR A 3 -15.13 27.06 -5.07
C THR A 3 -14.88 26.23 -6.32
N ALA A 4 -14.89 26.86 -7.52
CA ALA A 4 -14.56 26.19 -8.78
C ALA A 4 -13.08 25.78 -8.83
N THR A 5 -12.16 26.62 -8.35
CA THR A 5 -10.73 26.32 -8.28
C THR A 5 -10.46 25.18 -7.31
N VAL A 6 -11.11 25.18 -6.15
CA VAL A 6 -10.97 24.09 -5.16
C VAL A 6 -11.44 22.77 -5.72
N ARG A 7 -12.59 22.75 -6.37
CA ARG A 7 -13.10 21.52 -7.03
C ARG A 7 -12.18 21.03 -8.12
N LEU A 8 -11.60 21.93 -8.90
CA LEU A 8 -10.65 21.56 -9.94
C LEU A 8 -9.35 20.97 -9.38
N ALA A 9 -8.79 21.62 -8.35
CA ALA A 9 -7.61 21.12 -7.66
C ALA A 9 -7.87 19.74 -7.03
N HIS A 10 -9.01 19.57 -6.37
CA HIS A 10 -9.42 18.28 -5.80
C HIS A 10 -9.59 17.19 -6.86
N TYR A 11 -10.17 17.52 -8.03
CA TYR A 11 -10.30 16.62 -9.15
C TYR A 11 -8.94 16.09 -9.62
N TYR A 12 -7.98 16.98 -9.93
CA TYR A 12 -6.68 16.57 -10.43
C TYR A 12 -5.85 15.85 -9.35
N ALA A 13 -5.85 16.34 -8.13
CA ALA A 13 -5.18 15.68 -7.01
C ALA A 13 -5.78 14.29 -6.74
N GLY A 14 -7.11 14.17 -6.74
CA GLY A 14 -7.81 12.92 -6.54
C GLY A 14 -7.45 11.88 -7.62
N VAL A 15 -7.49 12.26 -8.90
CA VAL A 15 -7.14 11.37 -10.01
C VAL A 15 -5.65 10.98 -9.97
N PHE A 16 -4.77 11.93 -9.65
CA PHE A 16 -3.32 11.68 -9.56
C PHE A 16 -2.96 10.72 -8.44
N PHE A 17 -3.48 10.93 -7.24
CA PHE A 17 -3.14 10.12 -6.08
C PHE A 17 -3.95 8.82 -5.95
N ALA A 18 -5.08 8.68 -6.67
CA ALA A 18 -5.94 7.51 -6.54
C ALA A 18 -5.22 6.17 -6.71
N PRO A 19 -4.35 5.95 -7.73
CA PRO A 19 -3.64 4.67 -7.87
C PRO A 19 -2.79 4.35 -6.66
N THR A 20 -2.06 5.33 -6.14
CA THR A 20 -1.21 5.19 -4.96
C THR A 20 -2.05 4.93 -3.70
N ILE A 21 -3.15 5.65 -3.51
CA ILE A 21 -4.06 5.44 -2.37
C ILE A 21 -4.66 4.03 -2.40
N ILE A 22 -5.12 3.56 -3.56
CA ILE A 22 -5.67 2.22 -3.72
C ILE A 22 -4.61 1.17 -3.38
N PHE A 23 -3.38 1.33 -3.88
CA PHE A 23 -2.27 0.43 -3.60
C PHE A 23 -1.96 0.36 -2.10
N PHE A 24 -1.80 1.52 -1.44
CA PHE A 24 -1.46 1.56 -0.02
C PHE A 24 -2.62 1.09 0.87
N ALA A 25 -3.86 1.41 0.52
CA ALA A 25 -5.03 0.94 1.26
C ALA A 25 -5.16 -0.59 1.16
N PHE A 26 -5.00 -1.15 -0.04
CA PHE A 26 -5.04 -2.60 -0.25
C PHE A 26 -3.91 -3.32 0.48
N SER A 27 -2.67 -2.87 0.29
CA SER A 27 -1.51 -3.47 0.96
C SER A 27 -1.58 -3.33 2.49
N GLY A 28 -2.13 -2.22 2.99
CA GLY A 28 -2.39 -2.01 4.41
C GLY A 28 -3.39 -3.00 5.00
N VAL A 29 -4.49 -3.28 4.30
CA VAL A 29 -5.45 -4.32 4.70
C VAL A 29 -4.77 -5.69 4.77
N MET A 30 -3.97 -6.05 3.77
CA MET A 30 -3.21 -7.31 3.75
C MET A 30 -2.26 -7.42 4.95
N GLN A 31 -1.62 -6.32 5.35
CA GLN A 31 -0.71 -6.29 6.51
C GLN A 31 -1.44 -6.43 7.85
N VAL A 32 -2.63 -5.84 7.99
CA VAL A 32 -3.45 -5.95 9.22
C VAL A 32 -3.75 -7.41 9.54
N PHE A 33 -4.03 -8.23 8.52
CA PHE A 33 -4.30 -9.67 8.66
C PHE A 33 -3.04 -10.54 8.60
N LYS A 34 -1.84 -9.94 8.57
CA LYS A 34 -0.55 -10.64 8.50
C LYS A 34 -0.42 -11.63 7.32
N LEU A 35 -1.20 -11.43 6.27
CA LEU A 35 -1.20 -12.32 5.11
C LEU A 35 0.18 -12.43 4.45
N HIS A 36 0.99 -11.37 4.51
CA HIS A 36 2.37 -11.37 4.02
C HIS A 36 3.33 -12.25 4.84
N GLU A 37 3.06 -12.46 6.14
CA GLU A 37 3.89 -13.31 7.01
C GLU A 37 3.65 -14.80 6.70
N SER A 38 2.40 -15.18 6.45
CA SER A 38 2.04 -16.55 6.06
C SER A 38 2.72 -16.96 4.76
N TYR A 39 2.83 -16.07 3.79
CA TYR A 39 3.53 -16.32 2.53
C TYR A 39 5.06 -16.39 2.67
N ARG A 40 5.66 -15.67 3.62
CA ARG A 40 7.10 -15.77 3.91
C ARG A 40 7.50 -17.09 4.58
N ALA A 41 6.61 -17.69 5.33
CA ALA A 41 6.85 -18.95 6.04
C ALA A 41 6.80 -20.18 5.13
N THR A 42 6.27 -20.07 3.91
CA THR A 42 6.15 -21.19 2.97
C THR A 42 7.44 -21.34 2.17
N PRO A 43 8.11 -22.50 2.20
CA PRO A 43 9.27 -22.79 1.36
C PRO A 43 8.91 -22.61 -0.13
N GLY A 44 9.69 -21.83 -0.88
CA GLY A 44 9.43 -21.53 -2.29
C GLY A 44 8.57 -20.27 -2.56
N ALA A 45 8.02 -19.62 -1.53
CA ALA A 45 7.26 -18.38 -1.68
C ALA A 45 8.14 -17.13 -1.87
N GLN A 46 9.46 -17.30 -2.00
CA GLN A 46 10.42 -16.25 -2.29
C GLN A 46 10.19 -15.76 -3.73
N GLY A 47 9.44 -14.69 -3.89
CA GLY A 47 9.04 -14.14 -5.19
C GLY A 47 7.54 -13.89 -5.30
N ASN A 48 6.79 -14.19 -4.25
CA ASN A 48 5.35 -13.94 -4.24
C ASN A 48 5.07 -12.43 -4.29
N TRP A 49 4.18 -12.03 -5.17
CA TRP A 49 3.74 -10.64 -5.34
C TRP A 49 3.26 -9.97 -4.04
N VAL A 50 2.68 -10.74 -3.11
CA VAL A 50 2.23 -10.24 -1.79
C VAL A 50 3.42 -9.81 -0.93
N ALA A 51 4.49 -10.60 -0.91
CA ALA A 51 5.71 -10.26 -0.19
C ALA A 51 6.39 -9.02 -0.80
N TRP A 52 6.43 -8.95 -2.13
CA TRP A 52 6.94 -7.79 -2.85
C TRP A 52 6.13 -6.52 -2.55
N MET A 53 4.82 -6.59 -2.61
CA MET A 53 3.93 -5.46 -2.32
C MET A 53 4.10 -4.95 -0.87
N SER A 54 4.27 -5.87 0.08
CA SER A 54 4.56 -5.53 1.48
C SER A 54 5.90 -4.79 1.62
N GLN A 55 6.90 -5.16 0.82
CA GLN A 55 8.20 -4.52 0.81
C GLN A 55 8.13 -3.09 0.24
N VAL A 56 7.46 -2.92 -0.90
CA VAL A 56 7.21 -1.59 -1.48
C VAL A 56 6.49 -0.67 -0.47
N HIS A 57 5.52 -1.22 0.26
CA HIS A 57 4.79 -0.46 1.28
C HIS A 57 5.67 -0.04 2.48
N LYS A 58 6.58 -0.91 2.93
CA LYS A 58 7.38 -0.68 4.15
C LYS A 58 8.67 0.08 3.88
N GLU A 59 9.33 -0.23 2.78
CA GLU A 59 10.70 0.21 2.50
C GLU A 59 10.78 1.19 1.33
N ALA A 60 9.64 1.46 0.66
CA ALA A 60 9.58 2.27 -0.56
C ALA A 60 10.63 1.84 -1.60
N ALA A 61 10.90 0.53 -1.73
CA ALA A 61 11.92 -0.03 -2.59
C ALA A 61 11.37 -1.15 -3.46
N LEU A 62 11.78 -1.18 -4.73
CA LEU A 62 11.43 -2.24 -5.70
C LEU A 62 12.37 -3.45 -5.63
N ILE A 63 13.18 -3.55 -4.58
CA ILE A 63 14.15 -4.63 -4.40
C ILE A 63 13.41 -5.94 -4.10
N PRO A 64 13.80 -7.06 -4.73
CA PRO A 64 13.23 -8.37 -4.38
C PRO A 64 13.37 -8.64 -2.88
N PRO A 65 12.39 -9.32 -2.25
CA PRO A 65 12.46 -9.63 -0.83
C PRO A 65 13.79 -10.31 -0.51
N ARG A 66 14.60 -9.68 0.35
CA ARG A 66 15.81 -10.34 0.87
C ARG A 66 15.39 -11.63 1.57
N PRO A 67 16.10 -12.76 1.36
CA PRO A 67 15.86 -13.96 2.14
C PRO A 67 15.76 -13.62 3.62
N ALA A 68 14.71 -14.11 4.28
CA ALA A 68 14.56 -13.86 5.71
C ALA A 68 15.87 -14.23 6.41
N PRO A 69 16.43 -13.38 7.27
CA PRO A 69 17.60 -13.76 8.05
C PRO A 69 17.29 -15.08 8.75
N ALA A 70 18.26 -15.98 8.75
CA ALA A 70 18.15 -17.26 9.44
C ALA A 70 17.56 -17.00 10.83
N LYS A 71 16.53 -17.78 11.18
CA LYS A 71 15.88 -17.64 12.48
C LYS A 71 16.97 -17.62 13.54
N PRO A 72 17.06 -16.62 14.44
CA PRO A 72 18.05 -16.62 15.49
C PRO A 72 17.99 -17.96 16.21
N PRO A 73 19.14 -18.54 16.63
CA PRO A 73 19.13 -19.74 17.43
C PRO A 73 18.20 -19.53 18.62
N PRO A 74 17.46 -20.56 19.05
CA PRO A 74 16.57 -20.44 20.19
C PRO A 74 17.37 -19.88 21.37
N PRO A 75 16.81 -18.94 22.15
CA PRO A 75 17.47 -18.42 23.35
C PRO A 75 17.88 -19.58 24.25
N PRO A 76 19.04 -19.51 24.92
CA PRO A 76 19.43 -20.54 25.86
C PRO A 76 18.32 -20.80 26.88
N GLU A 77 18.05 -22.06 27.15
CA GLU A 77 17.05 -22.48 28.12
C GLU A 77 17.34 -21.77 29.47
N GLY A 78 16.44 -20.86 29.85
CA GLY A 78 16.61 -20.02 31.05
C GLY A 78 16.54 -18.50 30.80
N SER A 79 16.60 -18.03 29.57
CA SER A 79 16.30 -16.63 29.29
C SER A 79 14.79 -16.41 29.32
N ALA A 80 14.33 -15.45 30.12
CA ALA A 80 12.93 -15.08 30.23
C ALA A 80 12.33 -14.95 28.84
N ALA A 81 11.27 -15.71 28.57
CA ALA A 81 10.53 -15.62 27.31
C ALA A 81 10.17 -14.14 27.03
N PRO A 82 10.32 -13.65 25.81
CA PRO A 82 9.85 -12.31 25.47
C PRO A 82 8.41 -12.19 25.93
N GLY A 83 8.14 -11.22 26.83
CA GLY A 83 6.83 -11.00 27.39
C GLY A 83 5.75 -10.98 26.28
N PRO A 84 4.49 -11.31 26.57
CA PRO A 84 3.44 -11.42 25.59
C PRO A 84 3.41 -10.13 24.75
N ARG A 85 3.74 -10.26 23.44
CA ARG A 85 3.54 -9.17 22.50
C ARG A 85 2.09 -8.77 22.61
N ALA A 86 1.83 -7.55 23.06
CA ALA A 86 0.49 -7.01 23.17
C ALA A 86 -0.25 -7.30 21.86
N GLU A 87 -1.14 -8.29 21.87
CA GLU A 87 -1.99 -8.56 20.71
C GLU A 87 -2.86 -7.33 20.50
N ARG A 88 -2.66 -6.67 19.36
CA ARG A 88 -3.55 -5.57 18.96
C ARG A 88 -4.97 -6.09 19.03
N SER A 89 -5.84 -5.37 19.76
CA SER A 89 -7.21 -5.78 19.95
C SER A 89 -7.84 -6.17 18.60
N SER A 90 -8.57 -7.26 18.58
CA SER A 90 -9.26 -7.75 17.38
C SER A 90 -10.16 -6.67 16.77
N ALA A 91 -10.82 -5.89 17.60
CA ALA A 91 -11.65 -4.76 17.17
C ALA A 91 -10.87 -3.70 16.38
N PHE A 92 -9.64 -3.38 16.80
CA PHE A 92 -8.80 -2.43 16.07
C PHE A 92 -8.38 -2.95 14.69
N LYS A 93 -8.09 -4.24 14.56
CA LYS A 93 -7.76 -4.86 13.26
C LYS A 93 -8.93 -4.73 12.28
N TRP A 94 -10.15 -5.03 12.72
CA TRP A 94 -11.35 -4.89 11.91
C TRP A 94 -11.65 -3.44 11.54
N PHE A 95 -11.49 -2.51 12.48
CA PHE A 95 -11.62 -1.08 12.21
C PHE A 95 -10.63 -0.60 11.14
N ALA A 96 -9.34 -0.96 11.27
CA ALA A 96 -8.31 -0.59 10.29
C ALA A 96 -8.57 -1.20 8.91
N ALA A 97 -9.04 -2.45 8.85
CA ALA A 97 -9.41 -3.10 7.60
C ALA A 97 -10.61 -2.40 6.93
N LEU A 98 -11.65 -2.08 7.71
CA LEU A 98 -12.82 -1.36 7.21
C LEU A 98 -12.44 0.03 6.68
N MET A 99 -11.56 0.74 7.38
CA MET A 99 -11.04 2.04 6.93
C MET A 99 -10.30 1.90 5.60
N GLY A 100 -9.43 0.89 5.44
CA GLY A 100 -8.72 0.63 4.19
C GLY A 100 -9.66 0.31 3.03
N VAL A 101 -10.65 -0.55 3.25
CA VAL A 101 -11.67 -0.89 2.23
C VAL A 101 -12.49 0.33 1.85
N SER A 102 -12.90 1.16 2.83
CA SER A 102 -13.64 2.39 2.59
C SER A 102 -12.84 3.40 1.77
N LEU A 103 -11.53 3.51 2.05
CA LEU A 103 -10.63 4.40 1.32
C LEU A 103 -10.45 3.95 -0.14
N MET A 104 -10.30 2.63 -0.38
CA MET A 104 -10.29 2.08 -1.74
C MET A 104 -11.61 2.39 -2.46
N GLY A 105 -12.76 2.11 -1.82
CA GLY A 105 -14.08 2.38 -2.40
C GLY A 105 -14.28 3.85 -2.75
N ALA A 106 -13.90 4.76 -1.86
CA ALA A 106 -13.97 6.20 -2.10
C ALA A 106 -13.06 6.63 -3.28
N SER A 107 -11.84 6.07 -3.38
CA SER A 107 -10.92 6.37 -4.48
C SER A 107 -11.45 5.85 -5.82
N LEU A 108 -12.00 4.64 -5.87
CA LEU A 108 -12.62 4.07 -7.07
C LEU A 108 -13.87 4.87 -7.49
N ALA A 109 -14.71 5.25 -6.54
CA ALA A 109 -15.87 6.10 -6.81
C ALA A 109 -15.45 7.47 -7.36
N GLY A 110 -14.39 8.07 -6.79
CA GLY A 110 -13.80 9.30 -7.29
C GLY A 110 -13.30 9.19 -8.73
N LEU A 111 -12.59 8.11 -9.07
CA LEU A 111 -12.16 7.83 -10.45
C LEU A 111 -13.34 7.62 -11.39
N TYR A 112 -14.37 6.90 -10.96
CA TYR A 112 -15.58 6.69 -11.75
C TYR A 112 -16.30 8.02 -12.07
N ILE A 113 -16.46 8.87 -11.07
CA ILE A 113 -17.06 10.20 -11.24
C ILE A 113 -16.17 11.06 -12.17
N ALA A 114 -14.84 11.04 -11.96
CA ALA A 114 -13.91 11.81 -12.78
C ALA A 114 -13.92 11.37 -14.26
N TYR A 115 -14.03 10.08 -14.51
CA TYR A 115 -14.19 9.52 -15.88
C TYR A 115 -15.47 9.98 -16.57
N GLY A 116 -16.54 10.24 -15.81
CA GLY A 116 -17.84 10.69 -16.31
C GLY A 116 -17.84 12.08 -16.97
N TYR A 117 -16.71 12.83 -16.94
CA TYR A 117 -16.61 14.15 -17.59
C TYR A 117 -16.00 14.07 -18.99
N PRO A 118 -16.83 14.02 -20.08
CA PRO A 118 -16.33 13.81 -21.45
C PRO A 118 -15.35 14.88 -21.91
N SER A 119 -15.58 16.14 -21.52
CA SER A 119 -14.75 17.29 -21.88
C SER A 119 -13.33 17.23 -21.32
N ARG A 120 -13.07 16.38 -20.32
CA ARG A 120 -11.78 16.28 -19.62
C ARG A 120 -11.12 14.91 -19.76
N ARG A 121 -11.61 14.02 -20.62
CA ARG A 121 -11.08 12.66 -20.75
C ARG A 121 -9.57 12.60 -21.01
N ARG A 122 -9.04 13.45 -21.89
CA ARG A 122 -7.60 13.49 -22.15
C ARG A 122 -6.80 13.87 -20.89
N ALA A 123 -7.26 14.90 -20.16
CA ALA A 123 -6.65 15.32 -18.91
C ALA A 123 -6.77 14.23 -17.83
N PHE A 124 -7.90 13.54 -17.75
CA PHE A 124 -8.09 12.41 -16.84
C PHE A 124 -7.03 11.32 -17.06
N PHE A 125 -6.90 10.83 -18.31
CA PHE A 125 -5.91 9.77 -18.61
C PHE A 125 -4.47 10.23 -18.43
N ALA A 126 -4.14 11.47 -18.78
CA ALA A 126 -2.80 12.02 -18.57
C ALA A 126 -2.48 12.13 -17.07
N THR A 127 -3.42 12.61 -16.26
CA THR A 127 -3.22 12.74 -14.80
C THR A 127 -3.15 11.36 -14.14
N LEU A 128 -3.98 10.41 -14.54
CA LEU A 128 -3.96 9.04 -14.03
C LEU A 128 -2.64 8.34 -14.38
N ALA A 129 -2.19 8.47 -15.63
CA ALA A 129 -0.90 7.92 -16.06
C ALA A 129 0.27 8.54 -15.26
N ALA A 130 0.26 9.86 -15.05
CA ALA A 130 1.24 10.53 -14.22
C ALA A 130 1.21 10.00 -12.77
N GLY A 131 0.02 9.77 -12.20
CA GLY A 131 -0.16 9.21 -10.86
C GLY A 131 0.37 7.77 -10.70
N ILE A 132 0.51 7.02 -11.79
CA ILE A 132 1.15 5.70 -11.80
C ILE A 132 2.65 5.81 -12.04
N ILE A 133 3.04 6.58 -13.05
CA ILE A 133 4.44 6.65 -13.52
C ILE A 133 5.33 7.36 -12.49
N VAL A 134 4.87 8.48 -11.93
CA VAL A 134 5.69 9.29 -11.00
C VAL A 134 6.14 8.49 -9.77
N PRO A 135 5.27 7.77 -9.04
CA PRO A 135 5.72 6.94 -7.92
C PRO A 135 6.71 5.85 -8.33
N ILE A 136 6.50 5.21 -9.48
CA ILE A 136 7.40 4.17 -9.99
C ILE A 136 8.78 4.75 -10.30
N VAL A 137 8.84 5.90 -10.96
CA VAL A 137 10.12 6.57 -11.27
C VAL A 137 10.83 6.99 -9.98
N LEU A 138 10.11 7.54 -9.01
CA LEU A 138 10.71 7.92 -7.71
C LEU A 138 11.26 6.71 -6.96
N LEU A 139 10.57 5.57 -6.99
CA LEU A 139 11.07 4.31 -6.41
C LEU A 139 12.35 3.82 -7.10
N GLN A 140 12.44 3.95 -8.42
CA GLN A 140 13.62 3.57 -9.20
C GLN A 140 14.81 4.46 -8.87
N LEU A 141 14.60 5.79 -8.79
CA LEU A 141 15.65 6.75 -8.46
C LEU A 141 16.16 6.57 -7.03
N GLY A 142 15.28 6.25 -6.08
CA GLY A 142 15.66 5.96 -4.70
C GLY A 142 16.42 4.64 -4.52
N ALA A 143 16.28 3.69 -5.43
CA ALA A 143 16.99 2.41 -5.40
C ALA A 143 18.41 2.46 -5.98
N GLY A 144 18.77 3.54 -6.69
CA GLY A 144 20.07 3.72 -7.35
C GLY A 144 21.09 4.57 -6.58
N GLY A 145 20.76 5.05 -5.39
CA GLY A 145 21.65 5.78 -4.47
C GLY A 145 21.93 4.96 -3.23
#